data_674e29c37ba0f5c5d2b98cee5acd65ed
#
_entry.id   674e29c37ba0f5c5d2b98cee5acd65ed
#
_cell.length_a   1.000
_cell.length_b   1.000
_cell.length_c   1.000
_cell.angle_alpha   90.00
_cell.angle_beta   90.00
_cell.angle_gamma   90.00
#
_symmetry.space_group_name_H-M   'P 1'
#
loop_
_entity.id
_entity.type
_entity.pdbx_description
1 polymer ?
#
loop_
_entity_poly.entity_id
_entity_poly.type
_entity_poly.pdbx_seq_one_letter_code
_entity_poly.pdbx_strand_id
1 'polypeptide(L)'
;MKRFFFALFVLPLWLLGQDSTATVPLDTTIYSFADEAPRFPSPCEQYDTTASAKSQCAQRFLLDYIYQRVLYPPEAREENISGTAVIAFVVEPNGLINRPEILRDPGGNIGLAALRSVIGMGREVLWRPAFKEGKPVRFRYVLPIRFRLEEPKPYVVIGRDTVYTSLTQSASFIGNAGDLAGYLVEQIEYPDVPQDSCATGQIDMQLFIHPDGLVTVNDIIDYNSLGTEFTGVAIDAATGSFNQWIPAEYQGRKVTSAHDVSFNFVPTDPGCAYVVDEYQEARQLMQDAQAMLTDSTTLPEALTKMDRAVELFPRDGRFRIIRGQTHLDNNHLEEACADLTVASEVTLVDWYDAILPLICRPAGAGEEEE
;
A
#
# COMPACT_ATOMS: atom_id res chain seq x y z
N MET A 1 83.53 8.19 -68.38
CA MET A 1 83.01 6.98 -69.01
C MET A 1 82.32 6.13 -67.90
N LYS A 2 81.09 6.26 -67.70
CA LYS A 2 80.27 5.36 -66.81
C LYS A 2 78.89 5.25 -67.44
N ARG A 3 78.55 4.09 -67.90
CA ARG A 3 77.30 3.73 -68.51
C ARG A 3 76.29 3.47 -67.38
N PHE A 4 75.17 4.19 -67.38
CA PHE A 4 74.00 3.94 -66.51
C PHE A 4 73.06 2.97 -67.28
N PHE A 5 72.76 1.83 -66.66
CA PHE A 5 71.75 0.86 -67.08
C PHE A 5 70.46 1.26 -66.42
N PHE A 6 69.38 1.55 -67.21
CA PHE A 6 68.02 1.79 -66.71
C PHE A 6 67.30 0.42 -66.72
N ALA A 7 66.99 -0.08 -65.55
CA ALA A 7 66.17 -1.26 -65.40
C ALA A 7 64.69 -0.87 -65.34
N LEU A 8 63.92 -1.37 -66.35
CA LEU A 8 62.49 -1.20 -66.41
C LEU A 8 61.83 -2.21 -65.46
N PHE A 9 61.20 -1.72 -64.35
CA PHE A 9 60.40 -2.58 -63.46
C PHE A 9 58.98 -2.61 -63.99
N VAL A 10 58.53 -3.77 -64.48
CA VAL A 10 57.11 -4.03 -64.82
C VAL A 10 56.41 -4.52 -63.57
N LEU A 11 55.50 -3.71 -63.00
CA LEU A 11 54.59 -4.13 -61.93
C LEU A 11 53.38 -4.86 -62.53
N PRO A 12 53.00 -6.04 -62.00
CA PRO A 12 51.72 -6.64 -62.37
C PRO A 12 50.51 -5.89 -61.76
N LEU A 13 49.59 -5.49 -62.64
CA LEU A 13 48.27 -4.98 -62.21
C LEU A 13 47.51 -6.14 -61.60
N TRP A 14 47.31 -6.11 -60.28
CA TRP A 14 46.32 -6.92 -59.63
C TRP A 14 44.94 -6.28 -59.87
N LEU A 15 44.09 -6.99 -60.61
CA LEU A 15 42.65 -6.68 -60.67
C LEU A 15 42.04 -6.86 -59.30
N LEU A 16 41.73 -5.77 -58.61
CA LEU A 16 40.84 -5.78 -57.46
C LEU A 16 39.42 -6.10 -57.98
N GLY A 17 39.01 -7.37 -57.76
CA GLY A 17 37.64 -7.75 -57.92
C GLY A 17 36.79 -6.94 -56.96
N GLN A 18 35.89 -6.09 -57.49
CA GLN A 18 34.84 -5.48 -56.72
C GLN A 18 33.84 -6.57 -56.35
N ASP A 19 33.94 -7.06 -55.10
CA ASP A 19 32.80 -7.78 -54.49
C ASP A 19 31.65 -6.81 -54.39
N SER A 20 30.75 -6.92 -55.37
CA SER A 20 29.43 -6.33 -55.29
C SER A 20 28.68 -7.08 -54.18
N THR A 21 28.79 -6.61 -52.95
CA THR A 21 27.82 -6.95 -51.90
C THR A 21 26.45 -6.45 -52.39
N ALA A 22 25.70 -7.37 -53.02
CA ALA A 22 24.31 -7.13 -53.33
C ALA A 22 23.60 -6.84 -52.00
N THR A 23 23.34 -5.57 -51.71
CA THR A 23 22.43 -5.17 -50.66
C THR A 23 21.07 -5.72 -51.06
N VAL A 24 20.68 -6.85 -50.45
CA VAL A 24 19.32 -7.34 -50.52
C VAL A 24 18.42 -6.19 -50.02
N PRO A 25 17.50 -5.70 -50.85
CA PRO A 25 16.61 -4.61 -50.38
C PRO A 25 15.89 -5.11 -49.15
N LEU A 26 16.04 -4.37 -48.02
CA LEU A 26 15.28 -4.67 -46.82
C LEU A 26 13.80 -4.60 -47.17
N ASP A 27 13.08 -5.71 -47.00
CA ASP A 27 11.62 -5.70 -47.12
C ASP A 27 11.04 -4.76 -46.06
N THR A 28 10.55 -3.62 -46.51
CA THR A 28 9.94 -2.60 -45.64
C THR A 28 8.46 -2.85 -45.38
N THR A 29 7.90 -3.92 -45.96
CA THR A 29 6.49 -4.29 -45.83
C THR A 29 6.19 -4.69 -44.38
N ILE A 30 5.13 -4.13 -43.81
CA ILE A 30 4.61 -4.52 -42.50
C ILE A 30 3.44 -5.46 -42.72
N TYR A 31 3.61 -6.70 -42.26
CA TYR A 31 2.59 -7.74 -42.39
C TYR A 31 1.65 -7.72 -41.19
N SER A 32 0.38 -8.01 -41.42
CA SER A 32 -0.63 -8.29 -40.40
C SER A 32 -1.00 -9.77 -40.30
N PHE A 33 -0.45 -10.58 -41.23
CA PHE A 33 -0.61 -12.03 -41.27
C PHE A 33 0.72 -12.69 -41.69
N ALA A 34 1.09 -13.76 -41.00
CA ALA A 34 2.32 -14.52 -41.23
C ALA A 34 2.09 -16.00 -40.91
N ASP A 35 2.97 -16.88 -41.40
CA ASP A 35 2.87 -18.32 -41.14
C ASP A 35 3.11 -18.62 -39.64
N GLU A 36 4.05 -17.89 -39.02
CA GLU A 36 4.25 -17.87 -37.59
C GLU A 36 4.14 -16.42 -37.10
N ALA A 37 3.20 -16.16 -36.18
CA ALA A 37 3.08 -14.88 -35.51
C ALA A 37 4.25 -14.62 -34.57
N PRO A 38 4.59 -13.35 -34.30
CA PRO A 38 5.63 -13.03 -33.33
C PRO A 38 5.21 -13.47 -31.93
N ARG A 39 6.18 -13.84 -31.10
CA ARG A 39 5.93 -14.30 -29.74
C ARG A 39 6.80 -13.57 -28.70
N PHE A 40 6.19 -13.24 -27.58
CA PHE A 40 6.90 -12.77 -26.39
C PHE A 40 7.81 -13.89 -25.86
N PRO A 41 9.05 -13.60 -25.42
CA PRO A 41 9.96 -14.64 -24.92
C PRO A 41 9.34 -15.36 -23.72
N SER A 42 9.38 -16.68 -23.77
CA SER A 42 8.86 -17.54 -22.74
C SER A 42 9.66 -18.85 -22.64
N PRO A 43 9.71 -19.51 -21.47
CA PRO A 43 10.36 -20.81 -21.32
C PRO A 43 9.77 -21.89 -22.25
N CYS A 44 8.53 -21.71 -22.70
CA CYS A 44 7.81 -22.67 -23.52
C CYS A 44 8.38 -22.82 -24.93
N GLU A 45 9.22 -21.92 -25.39
CA GLU A 45 9.93 -22.07 -26.67
C GLU A 45 10.85 -23.31 -26.68
N GLN A 46 11.35 -23.73 -25.49
CA GLN A 46 12.24 -24.89 -25.31
C GLN A 46 11.49 -26.23 -25.27
N TYR A 47 10.16 -26.22 -25.08
CA TYR A 47 9.40 -27.46 -24.99
C TYR A 47 9.02 -27.99 -26.36
N ASP A 48 9.06 -29.32 -26.49
CA ASP A 48 8.57 -30.00 -27.70
C ASP A 48 7.04 -30.03 -27.67
N THR A 49 6.44 -28.99 -28.27
CA THR A 49 5.00 -28.79 -28.30
C THR A 49 4.59 -28.02 -29.56
N THR A 50 3.27 -27.94 -29.80
CA THR A 50 2.73 -27.27 -30.98
C THR A 50 2.96 -25.76 -31.00
N ALA A 51 3.04 -25.16 -32.18
CA ALA A 51 3.15 -23.70 -32.35
C ALA A 51 2.01 -22.95 -31.62
N SER A 52 0.81 -23.51 -31.61
CA SER A 52 -0.35 -22.94 -30.89
C SER A 52 -0.14 -22.93 -29.39
N ALA A 53 0.36 -24.01 -28.79
CA ALA A 53 0.66 -24.07 -27.38
C ALA A 53 1.77 -23.09 -26.97
N LYS A 54 2.82 -22.94 -27.80
CA LYS A 54 3.88 -21.94 -27.61
C LYS A 54 3.31 -20.52 -27.64
N SER A 55 2.40 -20.23 -28.59
CA SER A 55 1.77 -18.91 -28.70
C SER A 55 0.90 -18.59 -27.48
N GLN A 56 0.09 -19.53 -27.00
CA GLN A 56 -0.73 -19.35 -25.79
C GLN A 56 0.15 -19.12 -24.54
N CYS A 57 1.25 -19.88 -24.43
CA CYS A 57 2.20 -19.70 -23.36
C CYS A 57 2.83 -18.29 -23.42
N ALA A 58 3.36 -17.89 -24.56
CA ALA A 58 3.96 -16.58 -24.78
C ALA A 58 2.98 -15.44 -24.46
N GLN A 59 1.72 -15.60 -24.82
CA GLN A 59 0.66 -14.61 -24.50
C GLN A 59 0.45 -14.48 -22.99
N ARG A 60 0.48 -15.58 -22.24
CA ARG A 60 0.37 -15.53 -20.76
C ARG A 60 1.54 -14.75 -20.16
N PHE A 61 2.78 -15.08 -20.55
CA PHE A 61 3.96 -14.35 -20.07
C PHE A 61 3.96 -12.87 -20.46
N LEU A 62 3.45 -12.53 -21.66
CA LEU A 62 3.27 -11.15 -22.07
C LEU A 62 2.29 -10.40 -21.15
N LEU A 63 1.13 -11.00 -20.87
CA LEU A 63 0.14 -10.38 -20.00
C LEU A 63 0.66 -10.24 -18.57
N ASP A 64 1.32 -11.26 -18.03
CA ASP A 64 1.96 -11.20 -16.71
C ASP A 64 2.99 -10.07 -16.66
N TYR A 65 3.85 -9.96 -17.68
CA TYR A 65 4.84 -8.87 -17.78
C TYR A 65 4.19 -7.48 -17.77
N ILE A 66 3.13 -7.29 -18.57
CA ILE A 66 2.40 -6.02 -18.66
C ILE A 66 1.70 -5.68 -17.36
N TYR A 67 0.95 -6.63 -16.77
CA TYR A 67 0.16 -6.35 -15.55
C TYR A 67 1.00 -6.15 -14.29
N GLN A 68 2.24 -6.63 -14.26
CA GLN A 68 3.18 -6.32 -13.17
C GLN A 68 3.75 -4.89 -13.25
N ARG A 69 3.67 -4.22 -14.41
CA ARG A 69 4.31 -2.93 -14.68
C ARG A 69 3.35 -1.80 -15.04
N VAL A 70 2.16 -2.14 -15.49
CA VAL A 70 1.15 -1.13 -15.82
C VAL A 70 0.52 -0.58 -14.55
N LEU A 71 0.61 0.73 -14.37
CA LEU A 71 -0.05 1.43 -13.26
C LEU A 71 -1.43 1.93 -13.72
N TYR A 72 -2.41 1.77 -12.86
CA TYR A 72 -3.73 2.35 -13.08
C TYR A 72 -3.63 3.87 -12.86
N PRO A 73 -3.96 4.69 -13.87
CA PRO A 73 -3.87 6.15 -13.75
C PRO A 73 -4.75 6.69 -12.61
N PRO A 74 -4.25 7.65 -11.81
CA PRO A 74 -5.04 8.29 -10.75
C PRO A 74 -6.34 8.89 -11.28
N GLU A 75 -6.30 9.60 -12.40
CA GLU A 75 -7.45 10.25 -13.02
C GLU A 75 -8.54 9.22 -13.41
N ALA A 76 -8.13 8.09 -13.99
CA ALA A 76 -9.08 7.02 -14.32
C ALA A 76 -9.70 6.38 -13.07
N ARG A 77 -8.94 6.34 -11.95
CA ARG A 77 -9.43 5.82 -10.67
C ARG A 77 -10.43 6.77 -10.04
N GLU A 78 -10.12 8.07 -10.01
CA GLU A 78 -11.00 9.11 -9.45
C GLU A 78 -12.33 9.22 -10.25
N GLU A 79 -12.25 9.14 -11.57
CA GLU A 79 -13.42 9.21 -12.46
C GLU A 79 -14.11 7.85 -12.66
N ASN A 80 -13.66 6.78 -12.00
CA ASN A 80 -14.18 5.42 -12.12
C ASN A 80 -14.21 4.89 -13.56
N ILE A 81 -13.22 5.29 -14.38
CA ILE A 81 -13.10 4.87 -15.78
C ILE A 81 -12.37 3.53 -15.85
N SER A 82 -13.02 2.53 -16.41
CA SER A 82 -12.44 1.22 -16.72
C SER A 82 -12.65 0.89 -18.21
N GLY A 83 -11.87 -0.06 -18.73
CA GLY A 83 -12.00 -0.44 -20.11
C GLY A 83 -10.77 -1.11 -20.68
N THR A 84 -10.74 -1.30 -22.00
CA THR A 84 -9.62 -1.92 -22.70
C THR A 84 -8.92 -0.89 -23.57
N ALA A 85 -7.67 -0.57 -23.23
CA ALA A 85 -6.77 0.11 -24.14
C ALA A 85 -6.25 -0.87 -25.20
N VAL A 86 -6.12 -0.42 -26.43
CA VAL A 86 -5.56 -1.23 -27.52
C VAL A 86 -4.34 -0.50 -28.07
N ILE A 87 -3.17 -1.15 -27.96
CA ILE A 87 -1.89 -0.65 -28.44
C ILE A 87 -1.46 -1.48 -29.64
N ALA A 88 -1.11 -0.84 -30.75
CA ALA A 88 -0.42 -1.49 -31.85
C ALA A 88 1.06 -1.14 -31.84
N PHE A 89 1.89 -2.06 -32.29
CA PHE A 89 3.31 -1.84 -32.50
C PHE A 89 3.85 -2.81 -33.57
N VAL A 90 5.04 -2.53 -34.08
CA VAL A 90 5.69 -3.40 -35.07
C VAL A 90 6.78 -4.20 -34.38
N VAL A 91 6.71 -5.52 -34.53
CA VAL A 91 7.84 -6.42 -34.18
C VAL A 91 8.73 -6.53 -35.41
N GLU A 92 9.98 -6.09 -35.27
CA GLU A 92 10.97 -6.11 -36.33
C GLU A 92 11.60 -7.51 -36.49
N PRO A 93 12.25 -7.82 -37.63
CA PRO A 93 12.92 -9.10 -37.85
C PRO A 93 14.01 -9.43 -36.82
N ASN A 94 14.59 -8.44 -36.16
CA ASN A 94 15.58 -8.60 -35.09
C ASN A 94 14.95 -8.75 -33.69
N GLY A 95 13.62 -8.79 -33.60
CA GLY A 95 12.90 -8.93 -32.33
C GLY A 95 12.66 -7.64 -31.55
N LEU A 96 13.17 -6.50 -32.00
CA LEU A 96 12.85 -5.20 -31.38
C LEU A 96 11.41 -4.80 -31.69
N ILE A 97 10.77 -4.09 -30.79
CA ILE A 97 9.49 -3.47 -31.06
C ILE A 97 9.65 -1.99 -31.42
N ASN A 98 8.83 -1.53 -32.35
CA ASN A 98 8.91 -0.21 -32.93
C ASN A 98 7.51 0.37 -33.19
N ARG A 99 7.40 1.69 -33.38
CA ARG A 99 6.17 2.41 -33.74
C ARG A 99 4.96 2.07 -32.86
N PRO A 100 5.07 2.14 -31.50
CA PRO A 100 3.90 1.92 -30.66
C PRO A 100 2.92 3.08 -30.82
N GLU A 101 1.63 2.74 -30.99
CA GLU A 101 0.52 3.69 -31.18
C GLU A 101 -0.72 3.24 -30.42
N ILE A 102 -1.51 4.18 -29.92
CA ILE A 102 -2.79 3.91 -29.27
C ILE A 102 -3.86 3.79 -30.35
N LEU A 103 -4.50 2.61 -30.46
CA LEU A 103 -5.65 2.41 -31.34
C LEU A 103 -7.00 2.69 -30.64
N ARG A 104 -7.03 2.45 -29.33
CA ARG A 104 -8.22 2.68 -28.50
C ARG A 104 -7.78 3.12 -27.10
N ASP A 105 -8.41 4.21 -26.62
CA ASP A 105 -8.25 4.74 -25.28
C ASP A 105 -9.62 4.81 -24.60
N PRO A 106 -9.83 4.17 -23.44
CA PRO A 106 -11.06 4.32 -22.66
C PRO A 106 -11.22 5.71 -22.02
N GLY A 107 -10.16 6.50 -21.93
CA GLY A 107 -10.10 7.78 -21.21
C GLY A 107 -9.29 7.72 -19.92
N GLY A 108 -9.26 8.82 -19.14
CA GLY A 108 -8.56 8.89 -17.86
C GLY A 108 -7.07 8.53 -17.92
N ASN A 109 -6.38 8.86 -19.03
CA ASN A 109 -4.97 8.51 -19.27
C ASN A 109 -4.66 6.99 -19.36
N ILE A 110 -5.67 6.13 -19.47
CA ILE A 110 -5.50 4.67 -19.57
C ILE A 110 -4.67 4.28 -20.80
N GLY A 111 -4.97 4.90 -21.96
CA GLY A 111 -4.21 4.66 -23.19
C GLY A 111 -2.75 5.03 -23.06
N LEU A 112 -2.44 6.14 -22.40
CA LEU A 112 -1.06 6.57 -22.12
C LEU A 112 -0.32 5.63 -21.17
N ALA A 113 -0.99 5.12 -20.14
CA ALA A 113 -0.39 4.14 -19.21
C ALA A 113 -0.04 2.84 -19.94
N ALA A 114 -0.96 2.34 -20.77
CA ALA A 114 -0.75 1.17 -21.63
C ALA A 114 0.42 1.38 -22.60
N LEU A 115 0.47 2.54 -23.27
CA LEU A 115 1.52 2.90 -24.21
C LEU A 115 2.90 2.95 -23.54
N ARG A 116 3.01 3.57 -22.35
CA ARG A 116 4.26 3.63 -21.57
C ARG A 116 4.77 2.23 -21.21
N SER A 117 3.89 1.30 -20.85
CA SER A 117 4.26 -0.09 -20.54
C SER A 117 4.82 -0.81 -21.77
N VAL A 118 4.23 -0.58 -22.96
CA VAL A 118 4.73 -1.14 -24.22
C VAL A 118 6.07 -0.52 -24.62
N ILE A 119 6.26 0.79 -24.46
CA ILE A 119 7.55 1.46 -24.71
C ILE A 119 8.64 0.92 -23.77
N GLY A 120 8.33 0.73 -22.48
CA GLY A 120 9.25 0.11 -21.52
C GLY A 120 9.65 -1.29 -21.94
N MET A 121 8.67 -2.11 -22.30
CA MET A 121 8.89 -3.47 -22.80
C MET A 121 9.85 -3.49 -24.02
N GLY A 122 9.71 -2.54 -24.96
CA GLY A 122 10.57 -2.46 -26.14
C GLY A 122 12.02 -2.16 -25.85
N ARG A 123 12.36 -1.68 -24.67
CA ARG A 123 13.75 -1.43 -24.23
C ARG A 123 14.38 -2.63 -23.53
N GLU A 124 13.55 -3.50 -22.95
CA GLU A 124 13.99 -4.59 -22.07
C GLU A 124 13.91 -5.97 -22.72
N VAL A 125 13.00 -6.13 -23.70
CA VAL A 125 12.59 -7.45 -24.18
C VAL A 125 12.79 -7.58 -25.69
N LEU A 126 13.46 -8.65 -26.11
CA LEU A 126 13.56 -9.06 -27.51
C LEU A 126 12.51 -10.15 -27.81
N TRP A 127 11.65 -9.88 -28.77
CA TRP A 127 10.61 -10.80 -29.21
C TRP A 127 11.17 -11.83 -30.20
N ARG A 128 10.56 -13.00 -30.25
CA ARG A 128 10.71 -13.86 -31.41
C ARG A 128 9.95 -13.21 -32.58
N PRO A 129 10.61 -12.93 -33.72
CA PRO A 129 9.95 -12.28 -34.85
C PRO A 129 8.89 -13.18 -35.50
N ALA A 130 8.03 -12.56 -36.32
CA ALA A 130 7.14 -13.30 -37.22
C ALA A 130 7.94 -13.93 -38.37
N PHE A 131 7.46 -15.08 -38.86
CA PHE A 131 8.06 -15.74 -40.04
C PHE A 131 7.01 -15.89 -41.14
N LYS A 132 7.43 -15.59 -42.36
CA LYS A 132 6.69 -15.80 -43.60
C LYS A 132 7.60 -16.46 -44.61
N GLU A 133 7.16 -17.60 -45.15
CA GLU A 133 7.98 -18.41 -46.08
C GLU A 133 9.40 -18.71 -45.53
N GLY A 134 9.49 -18.96 -44.22
CA GLY A 134 10.72 -19.25 -43.51
C GLY A 134 11.64 -18.03 -43.26
N LYS A 135 11.26 -16.82 -43.65
CA LYS A 135 12.04 -15.60 -43.46
C LYS A 135 11.43 -14.74 -42.32
N PRO A 136 12.26 -14.14 -41.47
CA PRO A 136 11.76 -13.21 -40.48
C PRO A 136 11.26 -11.93 -41.14
N VAL A 137 10.04 -11.48 -40.74
CA VAL A 137 9.37 -10.32 -41.34
C VAL A 137 8.90 -9.34 -40.30
N ARG A 138 8.66 -8.08 -40.72
CA ARG A 138 8.08 -7.05 -39.89
C ARG A 138 6.60 -7.34 -39.70
N PHE A 139 6.14 -7.34 -38.46
CA PHE A 139 4.76 -7.70 -38.16
C PHE A 139 4.08 -6.68 -37.27
N ARG A 140 2.87 -6.25 -37.63
CA ARG A 140 2.05 -5.39 -36.80
C ARG A 140 1.32 -6.21 -35.76
N TYR A 141 1.72 -6.05 -34.51
CA TYR A 141 1.08 -6.70 -33.36
C TYR A 141 0.08 -5.76 -32.72
N VAL A 142 -1.08 -6.29 -32.30
CA VAL A 142 -2.15 -5.54 -31.61
C VAL A 142 -2.38 -6.16 -30.26
N LEU A 143 -2.15 -5.38 -29.21
CA LEU A 143 -2.20 -5.81 -27.81
C LEU A 143 -3.36 -5.11 -27.09
N PRO A 144 -4.45 -5.82 -26.75
CA PRO A 144 -5.46 -5.32 -25.86
C PRO A 144 -5.00 -5.47 -24.40
N ILE A 145 -5.03 -4.37 -23.64
CA ILE A 145 -4.71 -4.31 -22.22
C ILE A 145 -5.96 -3.87 -21.48
N ARG A 146 -6.49 -4.74 -20.64
CA ARG A 146 -7.74 -4.48 -19.90
C ARG A 146 -7.43 -3.84 -18.57
N PHE A 147 -7.98 -2.65 -18.34
CA PHE A 147 -8.00 -1.96 -17.06
C PHE A 147 -9.36 -2.19 -16.40
N ARG A 148 -9.33 -2.71 -15.18
CA ARG A 148 -10.52 -2.94 -14.39
C ARG A 148 -10.26 -2.41 -12.99
N LEU A 149 -11.16 -1.54 -12.51
CA LEU A 149 -11.22 -1.21 -11.10
C LEU A 149 -11.85 -2.42 -10.40
N GLU A 150 -11.11 -2.99 -9.46
CA GLU A 150 -11.74 -3.91 -8.52
C GLU A 150 -12.57 -3.06 -7.57
N GLU A 151 -13.86 -3.33 -7.48
CA GLU A 151 -14.67 -2.77 -6.40
C GLU A 151 -14.02 -3.20 -5.08
N PRO A 152 -13.77 -2.26 -4.13
CA PRO A 152 -13.24 -2.63 -2.83
C PRO A 152 -14.15 -3.70 -2.23
N LYS A 153 -13.55 -4.78 -1.76
CA LYS A 153 -14.32 -5.81 -1.07
C LYS A 153 -15.04 -5.18 0.11
N PRO A 154 -16.30 -5.53 0.36
CA PRO A 154 -17.06 -4.99 1.49
C PRO A 154 -16.56 -5.51 2.84
N TYR A 155 -15.46 -6.24 2.86
CA TYR A 155 -14.86 -6.87 4.03
C TYR A 155 -13.34 -6.93 3.95
N VAL A 156 -12.70 -7.06 5.09
CA VAL A 156 -11.29 -7.45 5.26
C VAL A 156 -11.21 -8.81 5.95
N VAL A 157 -10.09 -9.50 5.78
CA VAL A 157 -9.83 -10.77 6.48
C VAL A 157 -8.76 -10.49 7.53
N ILE A 158 -9.11 -10.71 8.81
CA ILE A 158 -8.22 -10.51 9.95
C ILE A 158 -8.08 -11.87 10.64
N GLY A 159 -6.90 -12.48 10.58
CA GLY A 159 -6.70 -13.83 11.07
C GLY A 159 -7.57 -14.85 10.34
N ARG A 160 -8.59 -15.36 11.03
CA ARG A 160 -9.57 -16.33 10.47
C ARG A 160 -10.93 -15.70 10.21
N ASP A 161 -11.14 -14.45 10.63
CA ASP A 161 -12.42 -13.77 10.57
C ASP A 161 -12.55 -12.93 9.30
N THR A 162 -13.74 -12.95 8.73
CA THR A 162 -14.14 -12.05 7.64
C THR A 162 -14.96 -10.92 8.23
N VAL A 163 -14.33 -9.76 8.40
CA VAL A 163 -14.91 -8.58 9.06
C VAL A 163 -15.41 -7.60 8.01
N TYR A 164 -16.69 -7.32 8.01
CA TYR A 164 -17.32 -6.43 7.05
C TYR A 164 -17.10 -4.96 7.43
N THR A 165 -16.61 -4.18 6.48
CA THR A 165 -16.34 -2.74 6.60
C THR A 165 -17.41 -1.88 5.92
N SER A 166 -18.12 -2.47 4.92
CA SER A 166 -19.29 -1.85 4.30
C SER A 166 -20.54 -2.55 4.81
N LEU A 167 -21.37 -1.85 5.57
CA LEU A 167 -22.53 -2.39 6.27
C LEU A 167 -23.81 -1.73 5.73
N THR A 168 -24.90 -2.50 5.58
CA THR A 168 -26.24 -1.96 5.35
C THR A 168 -26.90 -1.56 6.67
N GLN A 169 -26.53 -2.24 7.77
CA GLN A 169 -26.91 -1.91 9.14
C GLN A 169 -25.73 -2.23 10.05
N SER A 170 -25.32 -1.26 10.88
CA SER A 170 -24.26 -1.47 11.87
C SER A 170 -24.74 -2.32 13.03
N ALA A 171 -23.81 -3.01 13.70
CA ALA A 171 -24.11 -3.69 14.94
C ALA A 171 -24.61 -2.68 15.98
N SER A 172 -25.55 -3.07 16.80
CA SER A 172 -26.08 -2.21 17.86
C SER A 172 -26.22 -2.99 19.17
N PHE A 173 -25.79 -2.35 20.27
CA PHE A 173 -25.95 -2.88 21.61
C PHE A 173 -27.40 -2.67 22.08
N ILE A 174 -27.99 -3.69 22.69
CA ILE A 174 -29.38 -3.68 23.17
C ILE A 174 -29.49 -3.86 24.69
N GLY A 175 -28.37 -4.25 25.34
CA GLY A 175 -28.30 -4.30 26.80
C GLY A 175 -28.47 -2.89 27.41
N ASN A 176 -28.84 -2.83 28.67
CA ASN A 176 -28.98 -1.56 29.41
C ASN A 176 -29.69 -0.45 28.58
N ALA A 177 -30.83 -0.80 27.93
CA ALA A 177 -31.58 0.08 27.03
C ALA A 177 -30.77 0.73 25.89
N GLY A 178 -29.69 0.07 25.45
CA GLY A 178 -28.80 0.52 24.37
C GLY A 178 -27.61 1.38 24.83
N ASP A 179 -27.46 1.61 26.12
CA ASP A 179 -26.33 2.33 26.71
C ASP A 179 -25.16 1.39 26.97
N LEU A 180 -24.30 1.18 25.94
CA LEU A 180 -23.10 0.37 26.06
C LEU A 180 -22.10 0.96 27.06
N ALA A 181 -21.90 2.27 27.05
CA ALA A 181 -20.95 2.93 27.94
C ALA A 181 -21.36 2.77 29.43
N GLY A 182 -22.63 2.98 29.73
CA GLY A 182 -23.18 2.75 31.06
C GLY A 182 -23.07 1.28 31.49
N TYR A 183 -23.41 0.36 30.57
CA TYR A 183 -23.21 -1.09 30.81
C TYR A 183 -21.76 -1.43 31.17
N LEU A 184 -20.80 -0.99 30.36
CA LEU A 184 -19.39 -1.29 30.59
C LEU A 184 -18.89 -0.71 31.92
N VAL A 185 -19.30 0.52 32.28
CA VAL A 185 -18.93 1.11 33.57
C VAL A 185 -19.48 0.29 34.75
N GLU A 186 -20.69 -0.25 34.64
CA GLU A 186 -21.29 -1.10 35.68
C GLU A 186 -20.59 -2.48 35.81
N GLN A 187 -19.94 -2.95 34.74
CA GLN A 187 -19.24 -4.24 34.74
C GLN A 187 -17.78 -4.13 35.21
N ILE A 188 -17.21 -2.93 35.28
CA ILE A 188 -15.83 -2.71 35.66
C ILE A 188 -15.69 -2.64 37.16
N GLU A 189 -14.97 -3.59 37.74
CA GLU A 189 -14.41 -3.46 39.09
C GLU A 189 -12.96 -3.01 38.98
N TYR A 190 -12.61 -1.91 39.68
CA TYR A 190 -11.22 -1.47 39.70
C TYR A 190 -10.36 -2.56 40.35
N PRO A 191 -9.28 -3.04 39.68
CA PRO A 191 -8.46 -4.14 40.16
C PRO A 191 -7.86 -3.88 41.56
N ASP A 192 -7.67 -4.95 42.34
CA ASP A 192 -6.99 -4.88 43.65
C ASP A 192 -5.47 -4.76 43.44
N VAL A 193 -5.04 -3.52 43.22
CA VAL A 193 -3.61 -3.16 43.06
C VAL A 193 -3.13 -2.41 44.30
N PRO A 194 -1.80 -2.32 44.55
CA PRO A 194 -1.28 -1.55 45.68
C PRO A 194 -1.90 -0.14 45.71
N GLN A 195 -2.45 0.25 46.86
CA GLN A 195 -3.20 1.52 47.04
C GLN A 195 -2.38 2.76 46.72
N ASP A 196 -1.07 2.70 46.83
CA ASP A 196 -0.13 3.77 46.50
C ASP A 196 0.19 3.90 45.03
N SER A 197 -0.28 2.96 44.19
CA SER A 197 -0.02 2.99 42.75
C SER A 197 -0.83 4.07 42.02
N CYS A 198 -2.01 4.45 42.54
CA CYS A 198 -2.97 5.38 41.90
C CYS A 198 -3.08 5.20 40.37
N ALA A 199 -3.07 3.94 39.92
CA ALA A 199 -3.05 3.60 38.50
C ALA A 199 -4.27 4.18 37.77
N THR A 200 -4.03 5.04 36.81
CA THR A 200 -5.05 5.78 36.08
C THR A 200 -4.70 5.73 34.60
N GLY A 201 -5.69 5.46 33.76
CA GLY A 201 -5.42 5.39 32.34
C GLY A 201 -6.59 4.87 31.52
N GLN A 202 -6.31 4.64 30.23
CA GLN A 202 -7.28 4.18 29.25
C GLN A 202 -6.79 2.92 28.54
N ILE A 203 -7.70 1.96 28.38
CA ILE A 203 -7.52 0.79 27.51
C ILE A 203 -8.58 0.87 26.43
N ASP A 204 -8.14 0.85 25.18
CA ASP A 204 -9.03 0.72 24.03
C ASP A 204 -9.02 -0.73 23.53
N MET A 205 -10.17 -1.21 23.09
CA MET A 205 -10.33 -2.54 22.52
C MET A 205 -11.12 -2.47 21.23
N GLN A 206 -10.70 -3.27 20.27
CA GLN A 206 -11.52 -3.59 19.11
C GLN A 206 -12.20 -4.93 19.31
N LEU A 207 -13.52 -4.91 19.30
CA LEU A 207 -14.38 -6.08 19.44
C LEU A 207 -14.86 -6.53 18.07
N PHE A 208 -14.97 -7.85 17.86
CA PHE A 208 -15.73 -8.42 16.76
C PHE A 208 -17.08 -8.90 17.26
N ILE A 209 -18.13 -8.33 16.68
CA ILE A 209 -19.51 -8.74 16.94
C ILE A 209 -19.90 -9.73 15.85
N HIS A 210 -20.06 -10.99 16.20
CA HIS A 210 -20.35 -12.08 15.29
C HIS A 210 -21.85 -12.24 14.98
N PRO A 211 -22.23 -12.91 13.86
CA PRO A 211 -23.62 -13.10 13.44
C PRO A 211 -24.51 -13.82 14.46
N ASP A 212 -23.92 -14.62 15.33
CA ASP A 212 -24.59 -15.35 16.42
C ASP A 212 -24.65 -14.58 17.74
N GLY A 213 -24.15 -13.34 17.75
CA GLY A 213 -24.09 -12.51 18.96
C GLY A 213 -22.87 -12.75 19.85
N LEU A 214 -21.94 -13.64 19.43
CA LEU A 214 -20.67 -13.80 20.12
C LEU A 214 -19.84 -12.51 19.99
N VAL A 215 -19.20 -12.13 21.08
CA VAL A 215 -18.25 -10.99 21.14
C VAL A 215 -16.86 -11.54 21.40
N THR A 216 -15.92 -11.21 20.52
CA THR A 216 -14.51 -11.56 20.70
C THR A 216 -13.65 -10.33 20.64
N VAL A 217 -12.53 -10.33 21.36
CA VAL A 217 -11.57 -9.23 21.33
C VAL A 217 -10.56 -9.49 20.23
N ASN A 218 -10.39 -8.53 19.33
CA ASN A 218 -9.42 -8.59 18.24
C ASN A 218 -8.11 -7.88 18.60
N ASP A 219 -8.21 -6.70 19.21
CA ASP A 219 -7.07 -5.85 19.54
C ASP A 219 -7.27 -5.14 20.86
N ILE A 220 -6.16 -4.88 21.56
CA ILE A 220 -6.14 -4.21 22.86
C ILE A 220 -4.96 -3.25 22.89
N ILE A 221 -5.23 -2.02 23.28
CA ILE A 221 -4.22 -0.98 23.44
C ILE A 221 -4.30 -0.43 24.85
N ASP A 222 -3.30 -0.72 25.66
CA ASP A 222 -3.10 -0.14 26.99
C ASP A 222 -2.22 1.11 26.87
N TYR A 223 -2.84 2.29 26.92
CA TYR A 223 -2.12 3.55 26.72
C TYR A 223 -1.25 3.98 27.89
N ASN A 224 -1.40 3.33 29.04
CA ASN A 224 -0.75 3.77 30.27
C ASN A 224 0.09 2.67 30.93
N SER A 225 0.27 1.51 30.25
CA SER A 225 0.93 0.34 30.82
C SER A 225 0.32 -0.09 32.15
N LEU A 226 -1.01 -0.11 32.22
CA LEU A 226 -1.76 -0.49 33.42
C LEU A 226 -1.54 -1.96 33.78
N GLY A 227 -1.35 -2.83 32.77
CA GLY A 227 -1.00 -4.23 32.94
C GLY A 227 -2.18 -5.19 32.86
N THR A 228 -1.86 -6.47 33.16
CA THR A 228 -2.75 -7.62 32.88
C THR A 228 -4.01 -7.64 33.73
N GLU A 229 -3.95 -7.13 34.96
CA GLU A 229 -5.09 -7.05 35.87
C GLU A 229 -6.19 -6.15 35.29
N PHE A 230 -5.81 -4.98 34.79
CA PHE A 230 -6.73 -4.02 34.18
C PHE A 230 -7.24 -4.51 32.83
N THR A 231 -6.35 -5.08 32.03
CA THR A 231 -6.71 -5.67 30.72
C THR A 231 -7.68 -6.82 30.88
N GLY A 232 -7.49 -7.67 31.91
CA GLY A 232 -8.37 -8.79 32.23
C GLY A 232 -9.79 -8.33 32.55
N VAL A 233 -9.93 -7.35 33.45
CA VAL A 233 -11.23 -6.75 33.79
C VAL A 233 -11.93 -6.16 32.56
N ALA A 234 -11.21 -5.46 31.71
CA ALA A 234 -11.76 -4.89 30.48
C ALA A 234 -12.22 -5.98 29.49
N ILE A 235 -11.47 -7.07 29.34
CA ILE A 235 -11.86 -8.23 28.50
C ILE A 235 -13.13 -8.87 29.05
N ASP A 236 -13.21 -9.12 30.33
CA ASP A 236 -14.37 -9.73 30.98
C ASP A 236 -15.62 -8.87 30.80
N ALA A 237 -15.51 -7.56 31.00
CA ALA A 237 -16.60 -6.61 30.78
C ALA A 237 -17.06 -6.59 29.30
N ALA A 238 -16.13 -6.56 28.35
CA ALA A 238 -16.42 -6.55 26.91
C ALA A 238 -17.09 -7.85 26.47
N THR A 239 -16.52 -9.00 26.80
CA THR A 239 -17.02 -10.32 26.40
C THR A 239 -18.30 -10.70 27.16
N GLY A 240 -18.51 -10.19 28.37
CA GLY A 240 -19.76 -10.32 29.14
C GLY A 240 -20.98 -9.72 28.45
N SER A 241 -20.76 -8.86 27.44
CA SER A 241 -21.86 -8.32 26.60
C SER A 241 -22.42 -9.31 25.58
N PHE A 242 -22.00 -10.56 25.61
CA PHE A 242 -22.51 -11.67 24.79
C PHE A 242 -24.04 -11.72 24.76
N ASN A 243 -24.64 -11.96 23.59
CA ASN A 243 -26.08 -11.95 23.34
C ASN A 243 -26.82 -10.61 23.60
N GLN A 244 -26.09 -9.54 23.88
CA GLN A 244 -26.69 -8.21 24.07
C GLN A 244 -26.50 -7.31 22.84
N TRP A 245 -26.21 -7.92 21.68
CA TRP A 245 -25.98 -7.23 20.42
C TRP A 245 -26.96 -7.67 19.34
N ILE A 246 -27.45 -6.71 18.56
CA ILE A 246 -27.98 -7.00 17.22
C ILE A 246 -26.78 -6.97 16.27
N PRO A 247 -26.41 -8.09 15.64
CA PRO A 247 -25.29 -8.13 14.72
C PRO A 247 -25.49 -7.23 13.52
N ALA A 248 -24.38 -6.78 12.93
CA ALA A 248 -24.39 -6.01 11.69
C ALA A 248 -24.97 -6.82 10.52
N GLU A 249 -25.51 -6.08 9.53
CA GLU A 249 -26.01 -6.71 8.30
C GLU A 249 -25.35 -6.12 7.06
N TYR A 250 -25.11 -7.01 6.09
CA TYR A 250 -24.73 -6.67 4.73
C TYR A 250 -25.64 -7.40 3.74
N GLN A 251 -26.39 -6.63 2.95
CA GLN A 251 -27.35 -7.16 1.96
C GLN A 251 -28.34 -8.20 2.56
N GLY A 252 -28.88 -7.91 3.75
CA GLY A 252 -29.85 -8.75 4.43
C GLY A 252 -29.28 -10.02 5.11
N ARG A 253 -27.96 -10.13 5.19
CA ARG A 253 -27.27 -11.22 5.92
C ARG A 253 -26.53 -10.67 7.11
N LYS A 254 -26.66 -11.35 8.26
CA LYS A 254 -25.85 -11.04 9.44
C LYS A 254 -24.39 -11.33 9.16
N VAL A 255 -23.52 -10.39 9.52
CA VAL A 255 -22.07 -10.45 9.25
C VAL A 255 -21.28 -10.04 10.48
N THR A 256 -20.04 -10.50 10.56
CA THR A 256 -19.10 -10.03 11.60
C THR A 256 -18.70 -8.58 11.29
N SER A 257 -18.73 -7.71 12.28
CA SER A 257 -18.28 -6.32 12.19
C SER A 257 -17.38 -5.97 13.36
N ALA A 258 -16.49 -4.99 13.17
CA ALA A 258 -15.69 -4.43 14.23
C ALA A 258 -16.47 -3.34 14.99
N HIS A 259 -16.21 -3.23 16.28
CA HIS A 259 -16.75 -2.19 17.17
C HIS A 259 -15.68 -1.80 18.19
N ASP A 260 -15.35 -0.51 18.26
CA ASP A 260 -14.31 -0.02 19.16
C ASP A 260 -14.95 0.42 20.48
N VAL A 261 -14.32 0.05 21.59
CA VAL A 261 -14.73 0.43 22.95
C VAL A 261 -13.54 0.95 23.74
N SER A 262 -13.80 1.87 24.68
CA SER A 262 -12.78 2.46 25.54
C SER A 262 -13.13 2.27 27.01
N PHE A 263 -12.16 1.81 27.78
CA PHE A 263 -12.25 1.63 29.22
C PHE A 263 -11.37 2.67 29.91
N ASN A 264 -11.98 3.47 30.82
CA ASN A 264 -11.25 4.44 31.62
C ASN A 264 -11.15 3.92 33.05
N PHE A 265 -9.92 3.66 33.50
CA PHE A 265 -9.67 3.24 34.87
C PHE A 265 -9.26 4.44 35.72
N VAL A 266 -9.98 4.63 36.80
CA VAL A 266 -9.77 5.73 37.75
C VAL A 266 -9.85 5.14 39.14
N PRO A 267 -8.84 5.33 40.01
CA PRO A 267 -8.87 4.80 41.35
C PRO A 267 -9.97 5.45 42.17
N THR A 268 -10.59 4.66 43.05
CA THR A 268 -11.63 5.10 43.97
C THR A 268 -11.10 5.51 45.34
N ASP A 269 -9.80 5.24 45.60
CA ASP A 269 -9.16 5.60 46.88
C ASP A 269 -9.07 7.12 47.01
N PRO A 270 -9.55 7.71 48.11
CA PRO A 270 -9.47 9.15 48.35
C PRO A 270 -8.04 9.70 48.34
N GLY A 271 -7.03 8.87 48.67
CA GLY A 271 -5.63 9.24 48.61
C GLY A 271 -5.12 9.53 47.20
N CYS A 272 -5.82 9.01 46.17
CA CYS A 272 -5.49 9.17 44.74
C CYS A 272 -6.28 10.32 44.07
N ALA A 273 -7.12 11.05 44.79
CA ALA A 273 -7.99 12.09 44.21
C ALA A 273 -7.20 13.13 43.38
N TYR A 274 -5.98 13.49 43.80
CA TYR A 274 -5.15 14.44 43.09
C TYR A 274 -4.71 13.92 41.72
N VAL A 275 -4.41 12.63 41.59
CA VAL A 275 -4.02 12.00 40.29
C VAL A 275 -5.25 12.00 39.36
N VAL A 276 -6.44 11.73 39.90
CA VAL A 276 -7.69 11.74 39.15
C VAL A 276 -7.96 13.11 38.59
N ASP A 277 -7.82 14.17 39.42
CA ASP A 277 -8.04 15.56 38.99
C ASP A 277 -7.01 15.97 37.91
N GLU A 278 -5.73 15.67 38.09
CA GLU A 278 -4.67 15.94 37.11
C GLU A 278 -4.90 15.18 35.79
N TYR A 279 -5.38 13.94 35.85
CA TYR A 279 -5.67 13.16 34.63
C TYR A 279 -6.88 13.72 33.87
N GLN A 280 -7.89 14.19 34.58
CA GLN A 280 -9.03 14.87 33.96
C GLN A 280 -8.60 16.19 33.31
N GLU A 281 -7.75 16.99 33.98
CA GLU A 281 -7.17 18.21 33.42
C GLU A 281 -6.43 17.91 32.13
N ALA A 282 -5.53 16.91 32.15
CA ALA A 282 -4.72 16.52 30.99
C ALA A 282 -5.59 16.06 29.80
N ARG A 283 -6.62 15.27 30.05
CA ARG A 283 -7.57 14.83 29.04
C ARG A 283 -8.35 16.03 28.44
N GLN A 284 -8.78 16.96 29.26
CA GLN A 284 -9.49 18.15 28.78
C GLN A 284 -8.57 19.02 27.92
N LEU A 285 -7.31 19.23 28.35
CA LEU A 285 -6.32 19.97 27.56
C LEU A 285 -6.09 19.32 26.19
N MET A 286 -5.99 17.98 26.10
CA MET A 286 -5.87 17.26 24.84
C MET A 286 -7.10 17.42 23.95
N GLN A 287 -8.29 17.34 24.49
CA GLN A 287 -9.54 17.54 23.74
C GLN A 287 -9.64 18.97 23.18
N ASP A 288 -9.36 19.96 24.01
CA ASP A 288 -9.36 21.36 23.60
C ASP A 288 -8.32 21.60 22.50
N ALA A 289 -7.11 21.07 22.66
CA ALA A 289 -6.04 21.18 21.65
C ALA A 289 -6.45 20.55 20.31
N GLN A 290 -7.02 19.35 20.32
CA GLN A 290 -7.48 18.70 19.09
C GLN A 290 -8.61 19.49 18.39
N ALA A 291 -9.51 20.10 19.15
CA ALA A 291 -10.56 20.95 18.58
C ALA A 291 -9.98 22.20 17.89
N MET A 292 -8.84 22.68 18.35
CA MET A 292 -8.16 23.85 17.78
C MET A 292 -7.39 23.56 16.48
N LEU A 293 -7.04 22.28 16.19
CA LEU A 293 -6.26 21.90 14.99
C LEU A 293 -7.03 22.08 13.66
N THR A 294 -8.32 22.45 13.71
CA THR A 294 -9.09 22.79 12.51
C THR A 294 -8.63 24.10 11.84
N ASP A 295 -7.92 24.97 12.58
CA ASP A 295 -7.36 26.23 12.11
C ASP A 295 -5.86 26.26 12.36
N SER A 296 -5.08 26.38 11.29
CA SER A 296 -3.61 26.41 11.35
C SER A 296 -3.05 27.59 12.18
N THR A 297 -3.82 28.67 12.36
CA THR A 297 -3.39 29.82 13.16
C THR A 297 -3.38 29.53 14.67
N THR A 298 -4.09 28.51 15.12
CA THR A 298 -4.21 28.09 16.53
C THR A 298 -3.23 26.98 16.92
N LEU A 299 -2.42 26.47 15.96
CA LEU A 299 -1.45 25.41 16.19
C LEU A 299 -0.50 25.67 17.39
N PRO A 300 0.12 26.87 17.57
CA PRO A 300 1.02 27.11 18.70
C PRO A 300 0.31 26.99 20.06
N GLU A 301 -0.95 27.43 20.15
CA GLU A 301 -1.75 27.33 21.37
C GLU A 301 -2.18 25.88 21.62
N ALA A 302 -2.55 25.14 20.56
CA ALA A 302 -2.87 23.71 20.66
C ALA A 302 -1.67 22.92 21.18
N LEU A 303 -0.46 23.13 20.61
CA LEU A 303 0.76 22.48 21.08
C LEU A 303 1.07 22.81 22.56
N THR A 304 0.88 24.06 23.00
CA THR A 304 1.08 24.46 24.40
C THR A 304 0.17 23.66 25.34
N LYS A 305 -1.08 23.41 24.96
CA LYS A 305 -2.01 22.57 25.73
C LYS A 305 -1.58 21.11 25.75
N MET A 306 -1.14 20.58 24.60
CA MET A 306 -0.61 19.21 24.51
C MET A 306 0.65 19.02 25.33
N ASP A 307 1.56 20.01 25.34
CA ASP A 307 2.77 20.02 26.14
C ASP A 307 2.42 19.89 27.63
N ARG A 308 1.46 20.69 28.10
CA ARG A 308 1.01 20.65 29.49
C ARG A 308 0.39 19.29 29.84
N ALA A 309 -0.40 18.69 28.98
CA ALA A 309 -0.98 17.37 29.22
C ALA A 309 0.09 16.28 29.29
N VAL A 310 1.10 16.34 28.40
CA VAL A 310 2.24 15.40 28.42
C VAL A 310 3.16 15.66 29.61
N GLU A 311 3.32 16.89 30.10
CA GLU A 311 4.03 17.17 31.34
C GLU A 311 3.38 16.50 32.57
N LEU A 312 2.03 16.54 32.63
CA LEU A 312 1.29 15.89 33.72
C LEU A 312 1.40 14.36 33.65
N PHE A 313 1.31 13.78 32.42
CA PHE A 313 1.39 12.34 32.20
C PHE A 313 2.42 11.99 31.12
N PRO A 314 3.73 12.00 31.46
CA PRO A 314 4.80 11.86 30.47
C PRO A 314 4.83 10.50 29.75
N ARG A 315 4.24 9.47 30.32
CA ARG A 315 4.17 8.13 29.75
C ARG A 315 2.77 7.74 29.29
N ASP A 316 1.84 8.68 29.15
CA ASP A 316 0.56 8.41 28.52
C ASP A 316 0.78 8.25 27.00
N GLY A 317 0.65 7.03 26.51
CA GLY A 317 0.88 6.70 25.11
C GLY A 317 -0.11 7.41 24.18
N ARG A 318 -1.36 7.63 24.61
CA ARG A 318 -2.37 8.34 23.81
C ARG A 318 -2.01 9.82 23.64
N PHE A 319 -1.59 10.48 24.72
CA PHE A 319 -1.18 11.89 24.65
C PHE A 319 0.04 12.05 23.76
N ARG A 320 1.01 11.11 23.88
CA ARG A 320 2.18 11.06 23.01
C ARG A 320 1.84 10.82 21.55
N ILE A 321 0.88 9.93 21.25
CA ILE A 321 0.42 9.69 19.88
C ILE A 321 -0.19 10.97 19.30
N ILE A 322 -1.09 11.62 20.04
CA ILE A 322 -1.79 12.82 19.55
C ILE A 322 -0.79 13.95 19.29
N ARG A 323 0.13 14.24 20.23
CA ARG A 323 1.10 15.30 20.06
C ARG A 323 2.14 14.95 18.98
N GLY A 324 2.65 13.73 18.97
CA GLY A 324 3.61 13.24 17.99
C GLY A 324 3.06 13.27 16.56
N GLN A 325 1.80 12.87 16.37
CA GLN A 325 1.13 12.99 15.08
C GLN A 325 0.96 14.46 14.68
N THR A 326 0.58 15.34 15.63
CA THR A 326 0.47 16.78 15.36
C THR A 326 1.82 17.36 14.94
N HIS A 327 2.93 16.96 15.57
CA HIS A 327 4.26 17.35 15.17
C HIS A 327 4.63 16.83 13.78
N LEU A 328 4.32 15.57 13.49
CA LEU A 328 4.58 14.93 12.20
C LEU A 328 3.84 15.66 11.06
N ASP A 329 2.56 15.96 11.24
CA ASP A 329 1.72 16.66 10.26
C ASP A 329 2.21 18.09 9.96
N ASN A 330 2.97 18.68 10.90
CA ASN A 330 3.56 20.00 10.78
C ASN A 330 5.08 19.97 10.51
N ASN A 331 5.62 18.81 10.13
CA ASN A 331 7.04 18.61 9.77
C ASN A 331 8.03 18.92 10.92
N HIS A 332 7.61 18.81 12.17
CA HIS A 332 8.43 18.87 13.36
C HIS A 332 8.95 17.46 13.69
N LEU A 333 9.94 16.99 12.90
CA LEU A 333 10.32 15.56 12.87
C LEU A 333 11.04 15.09 14.14
N GLU A 334 11.80 15.96 14.82
CA GLU A 334 12.51 15.61 16.05
C GLU A 334 11.52 15.39 17.21
N GLU A 335 10.56 16.29 17.38
CA GLU A 335 9.52 16.22 18.39
C GLU A 335 8.58 15.03 18.11
N ALA A 336 8.21 14.81 16.84
CA ALA A 336 7.43 13.65 16.42
C ALA A 336 8.17 12.34 16.76
N CYS A 337 9.48 12.25 16.45
CA CYS A 337 10.30 11.09 16.80
C CYS A 337 10.28 10.83 18.31
N ALA A 338 10.50 11.86 19.13
CA ALA A 338 10.53 11.72 20.58
C ALA A 338 9.22 11.18 21.15
N ASP A 339 8.09 11.73 20.70
CA ASP A 339 6.77 11.33 21.19
C ASP A 339 6.37 9.94 20.70
N LEU A 340 6.52 9.65 19.40
CA LEU A 340 6.08 8.39 18.82
C LEU A 340 6.96 7.21 19.28
N THR A 341 8.22 7.45 19.63
CA THR A 341 9.08 6.43 20.27
C THR A 341 8.53 6.05 21.64
N VAL A 342 8.22 7.03 22.50
CA VAL A 342 7.65 6.74 23.82
C VAL A 342 6.28 6.06 23.67
N ALA A 343 5.46 6.52 22.72
CA ALA A 343 4.16 5.91 22.45
C ALA A 343 4.29 4.43 22.09
N SER A 344 5.20 4.09 21.16
CA SER A 344 5.45 2.69 20.75
C SER A 344 5.92 1.82 21.91
N GLU A 345 6.83 2.34 22.76
CA GLU A 345 7.31 1.64 23.94
C GLU A 345 6.22 1.35 24.99
N VAL A 346 5.28 2.29 25.17
CA VAL A 346 4.21 2.18 26.16
C VAL A 346 3.08 1.29 25.69
N THR A 347 2.62 1.50 24.44
CA THR A 347 1.44 0.82 23.88
C THR A 347 1.75 -0.51 23.22
N LEU A 348 3.01 -0.76 22.89
CA LEU A 348 3.49 -1.95 22.16
C LEU A 348 2.83 -2.14 20.78
N VAL A 349 2.30 -1.06 20.19
CA VAL A 349 1.75 -1.08 18.83
C VAL A 349 2.84 -0.89 17.79
N ASP A 350 2.69 -1.52 16.63
CA ASP A 350 3.63 -1.48 15.50
C ASP A 350 3.32 -0.38 14.46
N TRP A 351 2.34 0.48 14.74
CA TRP A 351 1.85 1.50 13.79
C TRP A 351 2.94 2.43 13.26
N TYR A 352 3.97 2.67 14.06
CA TYR A 352 5.04 3.61 13.75
C TYR A 352 6.35 2.95 13.32
N ASP A 353 6.44 1.62 13.27
CA ASP A 353 7.66 0.89 12.94
C ASP A 353 8.23 1.24 11.57
N ALA A 354 7.37 1.53 10.60
CA ALA A 354 7.77 1.96 9.27
C ALA A 354 8.19 3.44 9.20
N ILE A 355 7.70 4.28 10.12
CA ILE A 355 7.88 5.74 10.10
C ILE A 355 9.05 6.17 10.98
N LEU A 356 9.20 5.57 12.17
CA LEU A 356 10.25 5.92 13.14
C LEU A 356 11.66 5.92 12.52
N PRO A 357 12.09 4.93 11.73
CA PRO A 357 13.41 4.96 11.10
C PRO A 357 13.61 6.12 10.11
N LEU A 358 12.52 6.69 9.58
CA LEU A 358 12.58 7.78 8.61
C LEU A 358 12.67 9.16 9.28
N ILE A 359 12.03 9.32 10.45
CA ILE A 359 11.96 10.60 11.17
C ILE A 359 12.98 10.69 12.30
N CYS A 360 13.38 9.55 12.90
CA CYS A 360 14.39 9.49 13.95
C CYS A 360 15.79 9.36 13.32
N ARG A 361 16.40 10.48 12.94
CA ARG A 361 17.78 10.48 12.47
C ARG A 361 18.70 10.20 13.65
N PRO A 362 19.73 9.33 13.51
CA PRO A 362 20.75 9.24 14.54
C PRO A 362 21.44 10.62 14.67
N ALA A 363 21.54 11.10 15.89
CA ALA A 363 22.28 12.33 16.18
C ALA A 363 23.73 12.16 15.69
N GLY A 364 24.10 12.82 14.56
CA GLY A 364 25.44 12.74 13.97
C GLY A 364 25.53 12.48 12.48
N ALA A 365 24.42 12.32 11.74
CA ALA A 365 24.47 12.04 10.29
C ALA A 365 24.38 13.30 9.41
N GLY A 366 24.72 14.47 9.91
CA GLY A 366 24.53 15.75 9.24
C GLY A 366 25.75 16.65 9.03
N GLU A 367 26.99 16.16 9.22
CA GLU A 367 28.21 16.95 8.99
C GLU A 367 29.33 16.11 8.33
N GLU A 368 29.07 15.59 7.12
CA GLU A 368 30.14 15.18 6.20
C GLU A 368 29.63 15.34 4.78
N GLU A 369 29.63 16.57 4.27
CA GLU A 369 29.78 16.90 2.85
C GLU A 369 30.00 18.41 2.69
N GLU A 370 31.28 18.81 2.70
CA GLU A 370 31.87 19.86 1.86
C GLU A 370 33.24 19.42 1.34
#